data_089288a68709106fec107da6d79b7896
#
_entry.id   089288a68709106fec107da6d79b7896
#
_cell.length_a   1.000
_cell.length_b   1.000
_cell.length_c   1.000
_cell.angle_alpha   90.00
_cell.angle_beta   90.00
_cell.angle_gamma   90.00
#
_symmetry.space_group_name_H-M   'P 1'
#
loop_
_entity.id
_entity.type
_entity.pdbx_description
1 polymer ?
#
loop_
_entity_poly.entity_id
_entity_poly.type
_entity_poly.pdbx_seq_one_letter_code
_entity_poly.pdbx_strand_id
1 'polypeptide(L)'
;MPAPRRRPLVFVILAALVGGLALISLGVWLGARHPSALPGPLERALAGPPADRVVEEALDDVGSTYYRKIPRSQLRDDAIAGVVAKLQDRFSNYFTPAEYKRFKDQQESSFTGVGITVSSDPRGLRVQKVFDGSPAKRAGIVAGDLFVAVNGKTLAGVSGDVATTRIKGPSGTDVTLTVAHDGKRKDVTMTRSEVSVPVVASTLREACGKKIGVVGLSQFSSGAHAEVYAALKRLQKRGAQAFVFDLRGNGGGLVDEAQLIASAFLPDGKIVTTRGRNVPERTLDATGDPIVPKGDKIAVLVDRNTASASEIVAGALQDRGRATLVGTRTFGKGVFQEVIELSNGGALDITAGQYFTPNGRNLGGRGVKTGTGLKPDVPAKDDPKTRADEALRVALRTAGGCAVKS
;
A
#
# COMPACT_ATOMS: atom_id res chain seq x y z
N MET A 1 64.96 40.92 -34.58
CA MET A 1 64.25 39.74 -35.18
C MET A 1 63.14 39.37 -34.23
N PRO A 2 61.85 39.44 -34.62
CA PRO A 2 60.75 39.06 -33.75
C PRO A 2 60.51 37.55 -33.84
N ALA A 3 60.22 36.92 -32.67
CA ALA A 3 59.96 35.47 -32.51
C ALA A 3 58.66 35.03 -33.16
N PRO A 4 58.55 33.80 -33.69
CA PRO A 4 57.35 33.33 -34.41
C PRO A 4 56.19 33.09 -33.44
N ARG A 5 55.01 33.63 -33.80
CA ARG A 5 53.73 33.45 -33.08
C ARG A 5 53.27 31.97 -33.16
N ARG A 6 53.36 31.22 -32.06
CA ARG A 6 52.86 29.84 -31.91
C ARG A 6 51.31 29.77 -31.69
N ARG A 7 50.51 30.75 -32.11
CA ARG A 7 49.08 30.80 -31.91
C ARG A 7 48.18 29.99 -32.86
N PRO A 8 48.56 29.59 -34.07
CA PRO A 8 47.65 28.89 -34.96
C PRO A 8 47.43 27.39 -34.60
N LEU A 9 48.44 26.73 -33.99
CA LEU A 9 48.33 25.26 -33.74
C LEU A 9 47.28 24.91 -32.67
N VAL A 10 47.21 25.67 -31.61
CA VAL A 10 46.23 25.48 -30.52
C VAL A 10 44.79 25.71 -31.01
N PHE A 11 44.60 26.71 -31.88
CA PHE A 11 43.28 26.96 -32.49
C PHE A 11 42.87 25.86 -33.45
N VAL A 12 43.77 25.27 -34.20
CA VAL A 12 43.48 24.18 -35.10
C VAL A 12 43.16 22.88 -34.33
N ILE A 13 43.87 22.61 -33.23
CA ILE A 13 43.57 21.46 -32.36
C ILE A 13 42.22 21.61 -31.65
N LEU A 14 41.91 22.83 -31.16
CA LEU A 14 40.64 23.07 -30.53
C LEU A 14 39.44 22.97 -31.51
N ALA A 15 39.63 23.50 -32.71
CA ALA A 15 38.62 23.39 -33.78
C ALA A 15 38.40 21.93 -34.23
N ALA A 16 39.48 21.11 -34.31
CA ALA A 16 39.38 19.70 -34.61
C ALA A 16 38.69 18.91 -33.50
N LEU A 17 38.94 19.22 -32.21
CA LEU A 17 38.28 18.61 -31.07
C LEU A 17 36.79 18.96 -31.01
N VAL A 18 36.44 20.23 -31.25
CA VAL A 18 35.02 20.68 -31.27
C VAL A 18 34.30 20.08 -32.48
N GLY A 19 34.93 20.04 -33.64
CA GLY A 19 34.39 19.40 -34.84
C GLY A 19 34.19 17.87 -34.64
N GLY A 20 35.16 17.20 -34.01
CA GLY A 20 35.07 15.79 -33.64
C GLY A 20 33.95 15.49 -32.65
N LEU A 21 33.80 16.31 -31.61
CA LEU A 21 32.70 16.21 -30.64
C LEU A 21 31.33 16.46 -31.31
N ALA A 22 31.22 17.44 -32.21
CA ALA A 22 30.01 17.74 -32.94
C ALA A 22 29.60 16.59 -33.88
N LEU A 23 30.58 15.96 -34.57
CA LEU A 23 30.35 14.79 -35.43
C LEU A 23 29.94 13.55 -34.63
N ILE A 24 30.55 13.33 -33.46
CA ILE A 24 30.19 12.24 -32.54
C ILE A 24 28.75 12.49 -32.00
N SER A 25 28.44 13.71 -31.58
CA SER A 25 27.10 14.08 -31.07
C SER A 25 26.03 13.96 -32.16
N LEU A 26 26.34 14.34 -33.40
CA LEU A 26 25.46 14.19 -34.55
C LEU A 26 25.28 12.71 -34.93
N GLY A 27 26.35 11.92 -34.86
CA GLY A 27 26.33 10.48 -35.10
C GLY A 27 25.50 9.74 -34.06
N VAL A 28 25.64 10.08 -32.77
CA VAL A 28 24.81 9.54 -31.68
C VAL A 28 23.33 9.95 -31.83
N TRP A 29 23.08 11.22 -32.21
CA TRP A 29 21.72 11.73 -32.41
C TRP A 29 21.03 11.09 -33.63
N LEU A 30 21.74 10.94 -34.75
CA LEU A 30 21.24 10.23 -35.94
C LEU A 30 21.08 8.73 -35.70
N GLY A 31 22.02 8.09 -35.00
CA GLY A 31 21.95 6.67 -34.67
C GLY A 31 20.82 6.34 -33.69
N ALA A 32 20.47 7.25 -32.78
CA ALA A 32 19.34 7.09 -31.85
C ALA A 32 17.98 7.23 -32.56
N ARG A 33 17.91 8.00 -33.68
CA ARG A 33 16.67 8.19 -34.45
C ARG A 33 16.50 7.26 -35.64
N HIS A 34 17.60 6.84 -36.24
CA HIS A 34 17.63 5.99 -37.44
C HIS A 34 18.72 4.91 -37.29
N PRO A 35 18.54 3.94 -36.38
CA PRO A 35 19.55 2.90 -36.14
C PRO A 35 19.87 2.06 -37.40
N SER A 36 18.92 1.90 -38.29
CA SER A 36 19.10 1.20 -39.58
C SER A 36 20.03 1.91 -40.57
N ALA A 37 20.41 3.17 -40.33
CA ALA A 37 21.36 3.91 -41.13
C ALA A 37 22.81 3.69 -40.70
N LEU A 38 23.09 2.95 -39.63
CA LEU A 38 24.42 2.68 -39.12
C LEU A 38 24.99 1.40 -39.75
N PRO A 39 26.34 1.32 -39.91
CA PRO A 39 27.01 0.06 -40.28
C PRO A 39 26.66 -1.06 -39.29
N GLY A 40 26.38 -2.27 -39.77
CA GLY A 40 25.83 -3.38 -39.00
C GLY A 40 26.49 -3.73 -37.64
N PRO A 41 27.80 -3.55 -37.42
CA PRO A 41 28.42 -3.72 -36.10
C PRO A 41 28.04 -2.62 -35.11
N LEU A 42 27.92 -1.36 -35.57
CA LEU A 42 27.54 -0.21 -34.74
C LEU A 42 26.04 -0.22 -34.42
N GLU A 43 25.23 -0.64 -35.39
CA GLU A 43 23.78 -0.87 -35.19
C GLU A 43 23.53 -1.90 -34.08
N ARG A 44 24.24 -3.03 -34.10
CA ARG A 44 24.13 -4.08 -33.06
C ARG A 44 24.58 -3.63 -31.68
N ALA A 45 25.63 -2.79 -31.62
CA ALA A 45 26.14 -2.26 -30.33
C ALA A 45 25.24 -1.19 -29.70
N LEU A 46 24.55 -0.36 -30.52
CA LEU A 46 23.76 0.78 -30.05
C LEU A 46 22.24 0.49 -29.95
N ALA A 47 21.75 -0.50 -30.69
CA ALA A 47 20.32 -0.74 -30.83
C ALA A 47 19.78 -1.96 -30.05
N GLY A 48 20.64 -2.64 -29.27
CA GLY A 48 20.25 -3.87 -28.55
C GLY A 48 19.99 -5.09 -29.47
N PRO A 49 19.67 -6.26 -28.92
CA PRO A 49 19.33 -7.44 -29.70
C PRO A 49 18.10 -7.22 -30.57
N PRO A 50 18.01 -7.80 -31.79
CA PRO A 50 16.86 -7.66 -32.69
C PRO A 50 15.52 -8.06 -32.05
N ALA A 51 15.53 -8.98 -31.08
CA ALA A 51 14.34 -9.45 -30.39
C ALA A 51 13.63 -8.33 -29.56
N ASP A 52 14.39 -7.37 -29.04
CA ASP A 52 13.82 -6.28 -28.22
C ASP A 52 13.11 -5.23 -29.08
N ARG A 53 13.45 -5.13 -30.36
CA ARG A 53 12.83 -4.20 -31.31
C ARG A 53 11.47 -4.63 -31.81
N VAL A 54 11.17 -5.93 -31.83
CA VAL A 54 9.89 -6.46 -32.34
C VAL A 54 8.69 -5.91 -31.55
N VAL A 55 8.84 -5.72 -30.24
CA VAL A 55 7.77 -5.14 -29.43
C VAL A 55 7.54 -3.67 -29.78
N GLU A 56 8.60 -2.87 -29.95
CA GLU A 56 8.50 -1.46 -30.32
C GLU A 56 7.95 -1.31 -31.75
N GLU A 57 8.42 -2.13 -32.72
CA GLU A 57 7.90 -2.18 -34.10
C GLU A 57 6.40 -2.49 -34.10
N ALA A 58 5.97 -3.52 -33.37
CA ALA A 58 4.56 -3.86 -33.26
C ALA A 58 3.70 -2.73 -32.68
N LEU A 59 4.21 -2.03 -31.66
CA LEU A 59 3.51 -0.88 -31.06
C LEU A 59 3.43 0.31 -32.04
N ASP A 60 4.47 0.53 -32.87
CA ASP A 60 4.48 1.58 -33.90
C ASP A 60 3.51 1.23 -35.02
N ASP A 61 3.49 -0.02 -35.51
CA ASP A 61 2.59 -0.48 -36.55
C ASP A 61 1.13 -0.44 -36.10
N VAL A 62 0.83 -0.87 -34.86
CA VAL A 62 -0.52 -0.73 -34.31
C VAL A 62 -0.92 0.74 -34.20
N GLY A 63 -0.02 1.61 -33.70
CA GLY A 63 -0.31 3.04 -33.55
C GLY A 63 -0.54 3.77 -34.88
N SER A 64 0.12 3.33 -35.98
CA SER A 64 0.04 3.95 -37.27
C SER A 64 -1.09 3.37 -38.14
N THR A 65 -1.38 2.05 -38.01
CA THR A 65 -2.27 1.32 -38.92
C THR A 65 -3.68 1.15 -38.36
N TYR A 66 -3.84 1.13 -37.03
CA TYR A 66 -5.16 0.92 -36.44
C TYR A 66 -6.14 2.04 -36.80
N TYR A 67 -7.39 1.72 -37.10
CA TYR A 67 -8.39 2.66 -37.62
C TYR A 67 -8.76 3.81 -36.69
N ARG A 68 -8.49 3.68 -35.37
CA ARG A 68 -8.64 4.75 -34.39
C ARG A 68 -7.28 5.19 -33.87
N LYS A 69 -7.13 6.49 -33.64
CA LYS A 69 -5.90 7.03 -33.02
C LYS A 69 -5.84 6.62 -31.56
N ILE A 70 -4.82 5.85 -31.19
CA ILE A 70 -4.50 5.48 -29.80
C ILE A 70 -3.19 6.17 -29.42
N PRO A 71 -3.15 6.88 -28.28
CA PRO A 71 -1.90 7.48 -27.79
C PRO A 71 -0.81 6.42 -27.58
N ARG A 72 0.43 6.72 -27.95
CA ARG A 72 1.57 5.79 -27.80
C ARG A 72 1.77 5.38 -26.32
N SER A 73 1.51 6.28 -25.36
CA SER A 73 1.56 5.97 -23.93
C SER A 73 0.55 4.88 -23.57
N GLN A 74 -0.67 4.96 -24.07
CA GLN A 74 -1.70 3.96 -23.82
C GLN A 74 -1.32 2.60 -24.42
N LEU A 75 -0.85 2.55 -25.68
CA LEU A 75 -0.39 1.29 -26.30
C LEU A 75 0.70 0.61 -25.48
N ARG A 76 1.64 1.39 -24.95
CA ARG A 76 2.71 0.89 -24.10
C ARG A 76 2.18 0.35 -22.76
N ASP A 77 1.28 1.09 -22.11
CA ASP A 77 0.68 0.68 -20.84
C ASP A 77 -0.16 -0.61 -21.05
N ASP A 78 -0.93 -0.69 -22.13
CA ASP A 78 -1.71 -1.87 -22.51
C ASP A 78 -0.83 -3.10 -22.81
N ALA A 79 0.33 -2.90 -23.46
CA ALA A 79 1.29 -3.96 -23.72
C ALA A 79 1.89 -4.52 -22.44
N ILE A 80 2.33 -3.66 -21.51
CA ILE A 80 2.88 -4.08 -20.21
C ILE A 80 1.80 -4.82 -19.41
N ALA A 81 0.59 -4.26 -19.33
CA ALA A 81 -0.54 -4.91 -18.67
C ALA A 81 -0.85 -6.28 -19.29
N GLY A 82 -0.80 -6.39 -20.62
CA GLY A 82 -0.99 -7.64 -21.35
C GLY A 82 0.05 -8.71 -21.01
N VAL A 83 1.33 -8.34 -20.88
CA VAL A 83 2.40 -9.25 -20.44
C VAL A 83 2.14 -9.76 -19.03
N VAL A 84 1.81 -8.85 -18.08
CA VAL A 84 1.52 -9.24 -16.69
C VAL A 84 0.29 -10.14 -16.61
N ALA A 85 -0.78 -9.83 -17.37
CA ALA A 85 -1.99 -10.67 -17.40
C ALA A 85 -1.71 -12.11 -17.88
N LYS A 86 -0.74 -12.30 -18.80
CA LYS A 86 -0.34 -13.63 -19.30
C LYS A 86 0.38 -14.49 -18.27
N LEU A 87 0.85 -13.94 -17.17
CA LEU A 87 1.39 -14.72 -16.04
C LEU A 87 0.30 -15.57 -15.36
N GLN A 88 -0.99 -15.26 -15.59
CA GLN A 88 -2.13 -15.89 -14.92
C GLN A 88 -2.01 -15.87 -13.39
N ASP A 89 -1.35 -14.85 -12.88
CA ASP A 89 -1.16 -14.60 -11.46
C ASP A 89 -2.05 -13.44 -11.03
N ARG A 90 -3.07 -13.73 -10.23
CA ARG A 90 -4.03 -12.75 -9.70
C ARG A 90 -3.42 -11.70 -8.78
N PHE A 91 -2.20 -11.91 -8.31
CA PHE A 91 -1.50 -11.03 -7.38
C PHE A 91 -0.46 -10.14 -8.07
N SER A 92 -0.10 -10.48 -9.32
CA SER A 92 0.80 -9.64 -10.11
C SER A 92 0.03 -8.59 -10.90
N ASN A 93 0.49 -7.34 -10.86
CA ASN A 93 -0.17 -6.21 -11.49
C ASN A 93 0.84 -5.29 -12.17
N TYR A 94 0.38 -4.56 -13.19
CA TYR A 94 1.02 -3.35 -13.66
C TYR A 94 0.22 -2.15 -13.17
N PHE A 95 0.90 -1.18 -12.59
CA PHE A 95 0.34 0.10 -12.22
C PHE A 95 0.83 1.19 -13.18
N THR A 96 -0.08 1.88 -13.82
CA THR A 96 0.23 3.16 -14.48
C THR A 96 0.75 4.17 -13.45
N PRO A 97 1.42 5.28 -13.85
CA PRO A 97 1.92 6.27 -12.89
C PRO A 97 0.86 6.79 -11.93
N ALA A 98 -0.38 6.99 -12.41
CA ALA A 98 -1.49 7.44 -11.57
C ALA A 98 -1.97 6.37 -10.59
N GLU A 99 -1.98 5.10 -11.00
CA GLU A 99 -2.36 3.96 -10.13
C GLU A 99 -1.28 3.67 -9.12
N TYR A 100 0.00 3.74 -9.50
CA TYR A 100 1.11 3.56 -8.58
C TYR A 100 1.14 4.63 -7.49
N LYS A 101 0.85 5.88 -7.86
CA LYS A 101 0.68 6.94 -6.86
C LYS A 101 -0.44 6.60 -5.87
N ARG A 102 -1.62 6.18 -6.37
CA ARG A 102 -2.74 5.78 -5.49
C ARG A 102 -2.38 4.59 -4.60
N PHE A 103 -1.66 3.61 -5.14
CA PHE A 103 -1.18 2.45 -4.39
C PHE A 103 -0.24 2.87 -3.24
N LYS A 104 0.72 3.76 -3.49
CA LYS A 104 1.58 4.33 -2.43
C LYS A 104 0.77 5.09 -1.39
N ASP A 105 -0.12 5.97 -1.83
CA ASP A 105 -0.99 6.76 -0.93
C ASP A 105 -1.85 5.84 -0.03
N GLN A 106 -2.24 4.64 -0.48
CA GLN A 106 -3.01 3.67 0.31
C GLN A 106 -2.18 2.90 1.35
N GLN A 107 -0.87 2.80 1.18
CA GLN A 107 0.02 2.16 2.15
C GLN A 107 0.42 3.08 3.30
N GLU A 108 0.20 4.38 3.15
CA GLU A 108 0.42 5.35 4.21
C GLU A 108 -0.79 5.39 5.17
N SER A 109 -0.51 5.52 6.47
CA SER A 109 -1.54 5.78 7.48
C SER A 109 -1.88 7.26 7.61
N SER A 110 -1.36 8.09 6.73
CA SER A 110 -1.61 9.52 6.68
C SER A 110 -1.82 10.02 5.26
N PHE A 111 -2.46 11.15 5.11
CA PHE A 111 -2.56 11.86 3.84
C PHE A 111 -2.49 13.37 4.04
N THR A 112 -2.01 14.08 3.03
CA THR A 112 -1.99 15.54 3.08
C THR A 112 -3.31 16.12 2.60
N GLY A 113 -3.95 16.94 3.44
CA GLY A 113 -5.23 17.56 3.11
C GLY A 113 -5.88 18.25 4.31
N VAL A 114 -7.21 18.34 4.26
CA VAL A 114 -8.01 18.96 5.34
C VAL A 114 -8.58 17.96 6.35
N GLY A 115 -8.46 16.64 6.08
CA GLY A 115 -8.83 15.58 7.03
C GLY A 115 -10.31 15.23 7.05
N ILE A 116 -10.85 14.86 5.89
CA ILE A 116 -12.23 14.43 5.72
C ILE A 116 -12.33 13.23 4.77
N THR A 117 -13.41 12.46 4.90
CA THR A 117 -13.92 11.61 3.81
C THR A 117 -15.19 12.22 3.25
N VAL A 118 -15.37 12.12 1.95
CA VAL A 118 -16.50 12.72 1.23
C VAL A 118 -17.16 11.72 0.28
N SER A 119 -18.42 11.96 -0.04
CA SER A 119 -19.12 11.32 -1.14
C SER A 119 -19.59 12.36 -2.16
N SER A 120 -19.78 11.94 -3.40
CA SER A 120 -20.31 12.82 -4.46
C SER A 120 -21.76 13.20 -4.16
N ASP A 121 -22.09 14.48 -4.40
CA ASP A 121 -23.44 15.05 -4.39
C ASP A 121 -23.58 15.89 -5.67
N PRO A 122 -24.71 15.97 -6.34
CA PRO A 122 -24.87 16.78 -7.56
C PRO A 122 -24.45 18.25 -7.41
N ARG A 123 -24.49 18.78 -6.19
CA ARG A 123 -24.11 20.15 -5.85
C ARG A 123 -22.65 20.29 -5.42
N GLY A 124 -21.90 19.15 -5.25
CA GLY A 124 -20.53 19.16 -4.81
C GLY A 124 -20.11 17.90 -4.05
N LEU A 125 -19.52 18.04 -2.87
CA LEU A 125 -19.03 16.92 -2.05
C LEU A 125 -19.65 16.97 -0.67
N ARG A 126 -20.28 15.86 -0.24
CA ARG A 126 -20.86 15.71 1.10
C ARG A 126 -19.85 15.06 2.03
N VAL A 127 -19.61 15.71 3.17
CA VAL A 127 -18.74 15.20 4.23
C VAL A 127 -19.36 13.98 4.89
N GLN A 128 -18.67 12.85 4.86
CA GLN A 128 -19.06 11.60 5.51
C GLN A 128 -18.41 11.46 6.89
N LYS A 129 -17.15 11.84 7.00
CA LYS A 129 -16.37 11.74 8.24
C LYS A 129 -15.37 12.89 8.31
N VAL A 130 -15.12 13.37 9.52
CA VAL A 130 -14.05 14.33 9.83
C VAL A 130 -13.10 13.64 10.80
N PHE A 131 -11.80 13.65 10.49
CA PHE A 131 -10.77 13.02 11.33
C PHE A 131 -10.43 13.93 12.52
N ASP A 132 -10.23 13.33 13.68
CA ASP A 132 -9.80 14.06 14.87
C ASP A 132 -8.41 14.69 14.67
N GLY A 133 -8.20 15.87 15.27
CA GLY A 133 -6.94 16.60 15.11
C GLY A 133 -6.72 17.22 13.73
N SER A 134 -7.63 17.05 12.77
CA SER A 134 -7.49 17.55 11.40
C SER A 134 -7.78 19.06 11.28
N PRO A 135 -7.31 19.72 10.19
CA PRO A 135 -7.71 21.10 9.88
C PRO A 135 -9.23 21.27 9.83
N ALA A 136 -9.95 20.37 9.19
CA ALA A 136 -11.40 20.42 9.09
C ALA A 136 -12.09 20.35 10.45
N LYS A 137 -11.60 19.48 11.36
CA LYS A 137 -12.12 19.38 12.73
C LYS A 137 -11.91 20.69 13.51
N ARG A 138 -10.72 21.28 13.42
CA ARG A 138 -10.41 22.59 14.04
C ARG A 138 -11.26 23.73 13.47
N ALA A 139 -11.60 23.66 12.19
CA ALA A 139 -12.44 24.63 11.50
C ALA A 139 -13.96 24.43 11.74
N GLY A 140 -14.34 23.43 12.54
CA GLY A 140 -15.74 23.18 12.90
C GLY A 140 -16.54 22.48 11.79
N ILE A 141 -15.91 21.83 10.83
CA ILE A 141 -16.58 20.99 9.83
C ILE A 141 -17.12 19.73 10.51
N VAL A 142 -18.33 19.31 10.12
CA VAL A 142 -19.00 18.14 10.65
C VAL A 142 -19.49 17.22 9.54
N ALA A 143 -19.76 15.95 9.88
CA ALA A 143 -20.40 15.03 8.95
C ALA A 143 -21.77 15.56 8.54
N GLY A 144 -22.13 15.44 7.25
CA GLY A 144 -23.33 16.00 6.66
C GLY A 144 -23.14 17.35 5.96
N ASP A 145 -22.09 18.12 6.28
CA ASP A 145 -21.75 19.36 5.57
C ASP A 145 -21.58 19.11 4.07
N LEU A 146 -21.95 20.10 3.25
CA LEU A 146 -21.82 20.04 1.80
C LEU A 146 -20.82 21.10 1.32
N PHE A 147 -19.74 20.69 0.68
CA PHE A 147 -18.81 21.58 0.01
C PHE A 147 -19.30 21.87 -1.40
N VAL A 148 -19.63 23.12 -1.66
CA VAL A 148 -20.21 23.57 -2.94
C VAL A 148 -19.22 24.33 -3.82
N ALA A 149 -18.10 24.84 -3.26
CA ALA A 149 -17.01 25.44 -4.02
C ALA A 149 -15.67 25.23 -3.33
N VAL A 150 -14.57 25.29 -4.11
CA VAL A 150 -13.18 25.26 -3.67
C VAL A 150 -12.47 26.47 -4.30
N ASN A 151 -11.85 27.32 -3.48
CA ASN A 151 -11.17 28.56 -3.91
C ASN A 151 -12.04 29.39 -4.88
N GLY A 152 -13.31 29.56 -4.53
CA GLY A 152 -14.31 30.29 -5.32
C GLY A 152 -14.82 29.55 -6.57
N LYS A 153 -14.28 28.37 -6.93
CA LYS A 153 -14.73 27.60 -8.11
C LYS A 153 -15.80 26.61 -7.69
N THR A 154 -16.97 26.65 -8.33
CA THR A 154 -18.08 25.72 -8.04
C THR A 154 -17.70 24.26 -8.24
N LEU A 155 -18.30 23.40 -7.39
CA LEU A 155 -18.20 21.95 -7.50
C LEU A 155 -19.47 21.31 -8.11
N ALA A 156 -20.50 22.10 -8.40
CA ALA A 156 -21.72 21.58 -9.02
C ALA A 156 -21.41 20.99 -10.41
N GLY A 157 -21.84 19.76 -10.65
CA GLY A 157 -21.58 19.03 -11.90
C GLY A 157 -20.15 18.55 -12.09
N VAL A 158 -19.26 18.74 -11.10
CA VAL A 158 -17.87 18.26 -11.14
C VAL A 158 -17.84 16.83 -10.58
N SER A 159 -17.08 15.92 -11.25
CA SER A 159 -16.91 14.57 -10.73
C SER A 159 -16.22 14.58 -9.35
N GLY A 160 -16.58 13.62 -8.49
CA GLY A 160 -16.05 13.53 -7.13
C GLY A 160 -14.52 13.48 -7.07
N ASP A 161 -13.89 12.78 -8.01
CA ASP A 161 -12.42 12.68 -8.09
C ASP A 161 -11.77 14.02 -8.40
N VAL A 162 -12.29 14.75 -9.39
CA VAL A 162 -11.80 16.09 -9.74
C VAL A 162 -12.03 17.06 -8.59
N ALA A 163 -13.21 17.02 -7.96
CA ALA A 163 -13.53 17.86 -6.82
C ALA A 163 -12.60 17.57 -5.61
N THR A 164 -12.34 16.31 -5.31
CA THR A 164 -11.41 15.89 -4.25
C THR A 164 -9.98 16.33 -4.56
N THR A 165 -9.53 16.21 -5.81
CA THR A 165 -8.21 16.68 -6.23
C THR A 165 -8.03 18.17 -5.99
N ARG A 166 -9.07 19.00 -6.17
CA ARG A 166 -9.01 20.46 -5.88
C ARG A 166 -8.86 20.76 -4.39
N ILE A 167 -9.38 19.90 -3.51
CA ILE A 167 -9.25 20.04 -2.05
C ILE A 167 -7.86 19.60 -1.59
N LYS A 168 -7.29 18.54 -2.17
CA LYS A 168 -5.92 18.08 -1.90
C LYS A 168 -4.89 19.12 -2.34
N GLY A 169 -3.69 19.03 -1.80
CA GLY A 169 -2.56 19.89 -2.15
C GLY A 169 -1.41 19.73 -1.16
N PRO A 170 -0.28 20.39 -1.37
CA PRO A 170 0.89 20.30 -0.48
C PRO A 170 0.57 20.73 0.96
N SER A 171 1.23 20.11 1.94
CA SER A 171 1.15 20.52 3.34
C SER A 171 1.61 21.98 3.51
N GLY A 172 0.98 22.72 4.43
CA GLY A 172 1.26 24.14 4.67
C GLY A 172 0.59 25.11 3.71
N THR A 173 -0.13 24.64 2.68
CA THR A 173 -0.87 25.49 1.75
C THR A 173 -2.33 25.66 2.17
N ASP A 174 -2.92 26.81 1.90
CA ASP A 174 -4.31 27.11 2.24
C ASP A 174 -5.28 26.64 1.15
N VAL A 175 -6.48 26.26 1.60
CA VAL A 175 -7.65 26.02 0.76
C VAL A 175 -8.87 26.66 1.39
N THR A 176 -9.63 27.39 0.59
CA THR A 176 -10.91 27.97 1.01
C THR A 176 -12.05 27.12 0.45
N LEU A 177 -12.88 26.56 1.33
CA LEU A 177 -14.05 25.76 0.98
C LEU A 177 -15.32 26.55 1.29
N THR A 178 -16.24 26.68 0.31
CA THR A 178 -17.58 27.18 0.57
C THR A 178 -18.42 26.02 1.10
N VAL A 179 -18.77 26.08 2.36
CA VAL A 179 -19.53 25.07 3.11
C VAL A 179 -20.98 25.45 3.20
N ALA A 180 -21.86 24.55 2.81
CA ALA A 180 -23.31 24.68 3.04
C ALA A 180 -23.74 23.74 4.19
N HIS A 181 -24.32 24.32 5.24
CA HIS A 181 -24.88 23.65 6.39
C HIS A 181 -26.22 24.28 6.74
N ASP A 182 -27.29 23.49 6.87
CA ASP A 182 -28.65 23.94 7.20
C ASP A 182 -29.15 25.15 6.37
N GLY A 183 -28.88 25.11 5.06
CA GLY A 183 -29.28 26.18 4.12
C GLY A 183 -28.37 27.42 4.11
N LYS A 184 -27.48 27.57 5.08
CA LYS A 184 -26.53 28.68 5.13
C LYS A 184 -25.20 28.32 4.44
N ARG A 185 -24.56 29.29 3.80
CA ARG A 185 -23.25 29.13 3.19
C ARG A 185 -22.22 30.01 3.88
N LYS A 186 -21.03 29.48 4.12
CA LYS A 186 -19.87 30.24 4.61
C LYS A 186 -18.61 29.76 3.94
N ASP A 187 -17.67 30.66 3.76
CA ASP A 187 -16.32 30.31 3.35
C ASP A 187 -15.46 29.96 4.57
N VAL A 188 -14.76 28.84 4.49
CA VAL A 188 -13.89 28.34 5.55
C VAL A 188 -12.52 28.10 4.94
N THR A 189 -11.54 28.89 5.38
CA THR A 189 -10.14 28.71 4.97
C THR A 189 -9.43 27.79 5.95
N MET A 190 -8.72 26.81 5.43
CA MET A 190 -7.98 25.82 6.20
C MET A 190 -6.60 25.61 5.60
N THR A 191 -5.57 25.53 6.44
CA THR A 191 -4.23 25.14 6.03
C THR A 191 -4.14 23.63 5.97
N ARG A 192 -3.77 23.08 4.81
CA ARG A 192 -3.57 21.63 4.63
C ARG A 192 -2.46 21.14 5.52
N SER A 193 -2.65 20.01 6.14
CA SER A 193 -1.63 19.33 6.94
C SER A 193 -1.63 17.83 6.66
N GLU A 194 -0.62 17.17 7.13
CA GLU A 194 -0.64 15.72 7.24
C GLU A 194 -1.71 15.31 8.25
N VAL A 195 -2.58 14.39 7.87
CA VAL A 195 -3.71 13.89 8.68
C VAL A 195 -3.58 12.39 8.79
N SER A 196 -3.40 11.90 10.03
CA SER A 196 -3.40 10.47 10.31
C SER A 196 -4.81 9.89 10.14
N VAL A 197 -4.87 8.74 9.47
CA VAL A 197 -6.06 7.89 9.38
C VAL A 197 -5.87 6.74 10.36
N PRO A 198 -6.49 6.77 11.54
CA PRO A 198 -6.29 5.71 12.51
C PRO A 198 -6.71 4.36 11.94
N VAL A 199 -5.80 3.39 11.99
CA VAL A 199 -6.04 2.01 11.56
C VAL A 199 -6.32 1.08 12.73
N VAL A 200 -6.24 1.59 13.97
CA VAL A 200 -6.45 0.84 15.21
C VAL A 200 -7.69 1.34 15.96
N ALA A 201 -8.58 0.42 16.27
CA ALA A 201 -9.66 0.63 17.23
C ALA A 201 -9.38 -0.17 18.51
N SER A 202 -9.68 0.38 19.68
CA SER A 202 -9.47 -0.36 20.92
C SER A 202 -10.57 -0.10 21.95
N THR A 203 -10.93 -1.15 22.69
CA THR A 203 -11.94 -1.08 23.75
C THR A 203 -11.58 -2.03 24.89
N LEU A 204 -12.04 -1.73 26.10
CA LEU A 204 -11.95 -2.62 27.25
C LEU A 204 -13.31 -3.32 27.42
N ARG A 205 -13.28 -4.64 27.57
CA ARG A 205 -14.44 -5.50 27.78
C ARG A 205 -14.24 -6.33 29.06
N GLU A 206 -15.32 -6.88 29.55
CA GLU A 206 -15.28 -7.82 30.69
C GLU A 206 -15.83 -9.16 30.26
N ALA A 207 -15.07 -10.21 30.58
CA ALA A 207 -15.50 -11.59 30.41
C ALA A 207 -14.74 -12.47 31.42
N CYS A 208 -15.42 -13.51 31.95
CA CYS A 208 -14.78 -14.48 32.87
C CYS A 208 -14.17 -13.84 34.12
N GLY A 209 -14.78 -12.76 34.63
CA GLY A 209 -14.26 -12.02 35.79
C GLY A 209 -12.98 -11.25 35.53
N LYS A 210 -12.57 -11.08 34.24
CA LYS A 210 -11.37 -10.34 33.85
C LYS A 210 -11.70 -9.17 32.92
N LYS A 211 -10.86 -8.12 33.02
CA LYS A 211 -10.81 -7.05 32.04
C LYS A 211 -9.98 -7.48 30.83
N ILE A 212 -10.58 -7.44 29.64
CA ILE A 212 -9.96 -7.90 28.41
C ILE A 212 -9.82 -6.72 27.46
N GLY A 213 -8.60 -6.43 27.03
CA GLY A 213 -8.30 -5.44 26.01
C GLY A 213 -8.61 -5.99 24.63
N VAL A 214 -9.50 -5.33 23.88
CA VAL A 214 -9.74 -5.66 22.47
C VAL A 214 -9.04 -4.61 21.61
N VAL A 215 -8.17 -5.04 20.72
CA VAL A 215 -7.45 -4.20 19.75
C VAL A 215 -7.78 -4.72 18.35
N GLY A 216 -8.50 -3.93 17.56
CA GLY A 216 -8.77 -4.20 16.15
C GLY A 216 -7.82 -3.42 15.27
N LEU A 217 -7.25 -4.08 14.27
CA LEU A 217 -6.39 -3.49 13.26
C LEU A 217 -7.02 -3.68 11.88
N SER A 218 -7.26 -2.59 11.16
CA SER A 218 -7.90 -2.64 9.83
C SER A 218 -6.92 -2.83 8.67
N GLN A 219 -5.65 -2.41 8.81
CA GLN A 219 -4.62 -2.50 7.77
C GLN A 219 -3.22 -2.40 8.38
N PHE A 220 -2.25 -3.07 7.76
CA PHE A 220 -0.83 -2.93 8.08
C PHE A 220 -0.20 -1.81 7.24
N SER A 221 -0.61 -0.57 7.48
CA SER A 221 -0.02 0.63 6.87
C SER A 221 1.16 1.15 7.67
N SER A 222 1.95 2.05 7.09
CA SER A 222 3.11 2.67 7.72
C SER A 222 2.72 3.27 9.09
N GLY A 223 3.43 2.91 10.16
CA GLY A 223 3.18 3.36 11.53
C GLY A 223 2.06 2.64 12.29
N ALA A 224 1.39 1.63 11.71
CA ALA A 224 0.34 0.86 12.36
C ALA A 224 0.83 0.21 13.68
N HIS A 225 2.09 -0.24 13.74
CA HIS A 225 2.69 -0.79 14.97
C HIS A 225 2.65 0.21 16.12
N ALA A 226 2.92 1.48 15.86
CA ALA A 226 2.90 2.51 16.91
C ALA A 226 1.50 2.71 17.51
N GLU A 227 0.46 2.67 16.67
CA GLU A 227 -0.93 2.74 17.12
C GLU A 227 -1.33 1.50 17.94
N VAL A 228 -0.94 0.28 17.48
CA VAL A 228 -1.16 -0.97 18.23
C VAL A 228 -0.47 -0.91 19.59
N TYR A 229 0.80 -0.48 19.64
CA TYR A 229 1.59 -0.35 20.86
C TYR A 229 0.94 0.64 21.83
N ALA A 230 0.51 1.79 21.33
CA ALA A 230 -0.19 2.79 22.14
C ALA A 230 -1.52 2.24 22.69
N ALA A 231 -2.27 1.50 21.88
CA ALA A 231 -3.53 0.88 22.28
C ALA A 231 -3.32 -0.18 23.37
N LEU A 232 -2.36 -1.09 23.19
CA LEU A 232 -2.01 -2.12 24.17
C LEU A 232 -1.59 -1.50 25.51
N LYS A 233 -0.65 -0.54 25.50
CA LYS A 233 -0.19 0.17 26.70
C LYS A 233 -1.34 0.90 27.42
N ARG A 234 -2.23 1.55 26.67
CA ARG A 234 -3.40 2.24 27.22
C ARG A 234 -4.37 1.25 27.89
N LEU A 235 -4.61 0.10 27.28
CA LEU A 235 -5.48 -0.93 27.84
C LEU A 235 -4.89 -1.58 29.10
N GLN A 236 -3.58 -1.82 29.13
CA GLN A 236 -2.86 -2.29 30.33
C GLN A 236 -3.00 -1.29 31.50
N LYS A 237 -2.79 0.01 31.24
CA LYS A 237 -2.99 1.05 32.26
C LYS A 237 -4.43 1.08 32.83
N ARG A 238 -5.40 0.62 32.02
CA ARG A 238 -6.81 0.49 32.43
C ARG A 238 -7.12 -0.85 33.11
N GLY A 239 -6.10 -1.71 33.31
CA GLY A 239 -6.19 -2.97 34.02
C GLY A 239 -6.58 -4.16 33.16
N ALA A 240 -6.32 -4.14 31.83
CA ALA A 240 -6.48 -5.33 30.99
C ALA A 240 -5.53 -6.44 31.47
N GLN A 241 -6.07 -7.66 31.61
CA GLN A 241 -5.41 -8.88 32.09
C GLN A 241 -5.30 -9.96 31.00
N ALA A 242 -5.91 -9.73 29.84
CA ALA A 242 -5.88 -10.57 28.68
C ALA A 242 -6.23 -9.72 27.45
N PHE A 243 -5.98 -10.24 26.24
CA PHE A 243 -6.15 -9.46 25.03
C PHE A 243 -6.86 -10.26 23.92
N VAL A 244 -7.69 -9.56 23.14
CA VAL A 244 -8.16 -10.01 21.84
C VAL A 244 -7.54 -9.09 20.79
N PHE A 245 -6.84 -9.68 19.83
CA PHE A 245 -6.34 -8.98 18.65
C PHE A 245 -7.23 -9.32 17.46
N ASP A 246 -8.03 -8.36 17.01
CA ASP A 246 -9.03 -8.56 15.96
C ASP A 246 -8.46 -8.17 14.59
N LEU A 247 -8.26 -9.18 13.75
CA LEU A 247 -7.75 -9.09 12.37
C LEU A 247 -8.83 -9.44 11.33
N ARG A 248 -10.09 -9.53 11.72
CA ARG A 248 -11.18 -9.79 10.77
C ARG A 248 -11.27 -8.65 9.74
N GLY A 249 -11.50 -9.01 8.48
CA GLY A 249 -11.58 -8.06 7.37
C GLY A 249 -10.25 -7.41 6.99
N ASN A 250 -9.14 -7.71 7.67
CA ASN A 250 -7.84 -7.11 7.39
C ASN A 250 -7.09 -7.90 6.30
N GLY A 251 -7.01 -7.32 5.09
CA GLY A 251 -6.32 -7.90 3.93
C GLY A 251 -4.79 -7.92 4.00
N GLY A 252 -4.19 -7.39 5.07
CA GLY A 252 -2.74 -7.30 5.24
C GLY A 252 -2.19 -5.89 5.01
N GLY A 253 -1.03 -5.81 4.38
CA GLY A 253 -0.27 -4.60 4.11
C GLY A 253 1.23 -4.86 4.22
N LEU A 254 1.97 -3.94 4.83
CA LEU A 254 3.43 -3.97 4.93
C LEU A 254 3.94 -5.10 5.83
N VAL A 255 4.90 -5.87 5.33
CA VAL A 255 5.49 -7.02 6.04
C VAL A 255 6.32 -6.57 7.24
N ASP A 256 7.02 -5.45 7.12
CA ASP A 256 7.80 -4.90 8.24
C ASP A 256 6.89 -4.45 9.40
N GLU A 257 5.69 -3.93 9.10
CA GLU A 257 4.67 -3.64 10.12
C GLU A 257 4.17 -4.93 10.80
N ALA A 258 4.02 -6.03 10.02
CA ALA A 258 3.67 -7.32 10.61
C ALA A 258 4.74 -7.83 11.58
N GLN A 259 6.03 -7.67 11.24
CA GLN A 259 7.13 -8.00 12.15
C GLN A 259 7.05 -7.20 13.45
N LEU A 260 6.92 -5.88 13.35
CA LEU A 260 6.86 -5.01 14.53
C LEU A 260 5.62 -5.32 15.40
N ILE A 261 4.45 -5.51 14.77
CA ILE A 261 3.22 -5.82 15.49
C ILE A 261 3.28 -7.20 16.16
N ALA A 262 3.83 -8.23 15.49
CA ALA A 262 4.04 -9.54 16.12
C ALA A 262 4.99 -9.45 17.32
N SER A 263 6.00 -8.58 17.24
CA SER A 263 6.95 -8.32 18.31
C SER A 263 6.33 -7.71 19.57
N ALA A 264 5.16 -7.05 19.48
CA ALA A 264 4.40 -6.62 20.65
C ALA A 264 3.97 -7.79 21.56
N PHE A 265 3.91 -9.00 20.99
CA PHE A 265 3.42 -10.21 21.65
C PHE A 265 4.51 -11.27 21.84
N LEU A 266 5.56 -11.26 21.01
CA LEU A 266 6.66 -12.24 20.99
C LEU A 266 7.96 -11.59 21.43
N PRO A 267 8.65 -12.12 22.47
CA PRO A 267 9.90 -11.54 22.91
C PRO A 267 11.09 -11.87 22.01
N ASP A 268 11.02 -12.95 21.26
CA ASP A 268 12.12 -13.49 20.47
C ASP A 268 11.62 -14.41 19.35
N GLY A 269 12.57 -14.84 18.51
CA GLY A 269 12.43 -15.92 17.55
C GLY A 269 11.62 -15.55 16.30
N LYS A 270 11.52 -16.53 15.45
CA LYS A 270 11.01 -16.38 14.08
C LYS A 270 9.54 -15.96 14.04
N ILE A 271 9.25 -14.98 13.16
CA ILE A 271 7.90 -14.54 12.79
C ILE A 271 7.53 -15.08 11.40
N VAL A 272 8.40 -14.90 10.42
CA VAL A 272 8.16 -15.34 9.04
C VAL A 272 9.48 -15.56 8.30
N THR A 273 9.49 -16.51 7.38
CA THR A 273 10.57 -16.66 6.39
C THR A 273 9.99 -16.39 5.00
N THR A 274 10.70 -15.63 4.18
CA THR A 274 10.38 -15.38 2.78
C THR A 274 11.37 -16.12 1.88
N ARG A 275 10.89 -16.74 0.79
CA ARG A 275 11.70 -17.43 -0.21
C ARG A 275 11.19 -17.13 -1.60
N GLY A 276 12.09 -16.85 -2.53
CA GLY A 276 11.77 -16.62 -3.93
C GLY A 276 12.83 -17.19 -4.85
N ARG A 277 12.57 -17.18 -6.17
CA ARG A 277 13.52 -17.69 -7.16
C ARG A 277 14.77 -16.81 -7.26
N ASN A 278 14.59 -15.50 -7.29
CA ASN A 278 15.65 -14.50 -7.45
C ASN A 278 15.72 -13.55 -6.25
N VAL A 279 15.04 -13.89 -5.16
CA VAL A 279 15.06 -13.12 -3.91
C VAL A 279 15.73 -13.96 -2.86
N PRO A 280 16.75 -13.45 -2.15
CA PRO A 280 17.39 -14.17 -1.07
C PRO A 280 16.39 -14.61 0.00
N GLU A 281 16.60 -15.80 0.57
CA GLU A 281 15.82 -16.21 1.74
C GLU A 281 16.06 -15.21 2.88
N ARG A 282 14.99 -14.66 3.42
CA ARG A 282 15.02 -13.73 4.55
C ARG A 282 14.13 -14.24 5.66
N THR A 283 14.66 -14.32 6.86
CA THR A 283 13.90 -14.57 8.08
C THR A 283 13.73 -13.25 8.84
N LEU A 284 12.52 -12.95 9.24
CA LEU A 284 12.18 -11.86 10.13
C LEU A 284 11.91 -12.45 11.51
N ASP A 285 12.70 -12.03 12.49
CA ASP A 285 12.57 -12.41 13.88
C ASP A 285 11.90 -11.28 14.70
N ALA A 286 11.39 -11.63 15.87
CA ALA A 286 10.87 -10.64 16.81
C ALA A 286 11.99 -9.70 17.27
N THR A 287 11.66 -8.42 17.45
CA THR A 287 12.61 -7.35 17.75
C THR A 287 12.94 -7.23 19.24
N GLY A 288 12.34 -8.07 20.10
CA GLY A 288 12.48 -7.99 21.56
C GLY A 288 11.44 -7.06 22.21
N ASP A 289 11.48 -6.97 23.54
CA ASP A 289 10.66 -6.07 24.37
C ASP A 289 9.13 -6.12 24.10
N PRO A 290 8.49 -7.29 24.29
CA PRO A 290 7.06 -7.43 24.05
C PRO A 290 6.26 -6.53 25.00
N ILE A 291 5.19 -5.94 24.47
CA ILE A 291 4.29 -5.09 25.28
C ILE A 291 3.35 -5.94 26.11
N VAL A 292 2.84 -7.04 25.54
CA VAL A 292 1.93 -7.94 26.25
C VAL A 292 2.72 -8.97 27.03
N PRO A 293 2.62 -8.99 28.39
CA PRO A 293 3.35 -9.93 29.23
C PRO A 293 3.13 -11.38 28.82
N LYS A 294 4.16 -12.23 29.00
CA LYS A 294 4.12 -13.66 28.61
C LYS A 294 2.97 -14.41 29.28
N GLY A 295 2.58 -14.02 30.50
CA GLY A 295 1.50 -14.66 31.28
C GLY A 295 0.09 -14.28 30.82
N ASP A 296 -0.06 -13.19 30.08
CA ASP A 296 -1.36 -12.72 29.64
C ASP A 296 -1.85 -13.57 28.46
N LYS A 297 -3.09 -14.06 28.56
CA LYS A 297 -3.71 -14.82 27.47
C LYS A 297 -4.09 -13.92 26.30
N ILE A 298 -3.91 -14.43 25.08
CA ILE A 298 -4.26 -13.74 23.83
C ILE A 298 -5.14 -14.65 22.99
N ALA A 299 -6.22 -14.07 22.46
CA ALA A 299 -6.97 -14.65 21.34
C ALA A 299 -6.78 -13.75 20.12
N VAL A 300 -6.48 -14.35 18.97
CA VAL A 300 -6.46 -13.64 17.67
C VAL A 300 -7.73 -13.99 16.92
N LEU A 301 -8.54 -12.98 16.63
CA LEU A 301 -9.81 -13.16 15.93
C LEU A 301 -9.59 -12.98 14.43
N VAL A 302 -9.96 -13.99 13.65
CA VAL A 302 -9.68 -14.08 12.21
C VAL A 302 -10.90 -14.48 11.41
N ASP A 303 -10.94 -14.10 10.14
CA ASP A 303 -11.97 -14.52 9.20
C ASP A 303 -11.41 -14.81 7.79
N ARG A 304 -12.30 -15.13 6.84
CA ARG A 304 -11.92 -15.42 5.45
C ARG A 304 -11.27 -14.25 4.70
N ASN A 305 -11.39 -13.04 5.21
CA ASN A 305 -10.80 -11.83 4.63
C ASN A 305 -9.48 -11.46 5.32
N THR A 306 -9.12 -12.15 6.41
CA THR A 306 -7.79 -12.03 7.05
C THR A 306 -6.75 -12.62 6.11
N ALA A 307 -5.83 -11.78 5.58
CA ALA A 307 -4.91 -12.18 4.51
C ALA A 307 -3.49 -11.62 4.69
N SER A 308 -2.48 -12.26 4.05
CA SER A 308 -1.12 -11.73 3.89
C SER A 308 -0.45 -11.37 5.23
N ALA A 309 -0.06 -10.10 5.46
CA ALA A 309 0.55 -9.61 6.71
C ALA A 309 -0.25 -10.00 7.97
N SER A 310 -1.59 -9.99 7.88
CA SER A 310 -2.46 -10.47 8.96
C SER A 310 -2.26 -11.96 9.24
N GLU A 311 -2.08 -12.77 8.19
CA GLU A 311 -1.82 -14.21 8.33
C GLU A 311 -0.39 -14.46 8.85
N ILE A 312 0.58 -13.59 8.52
CA ILE A 312 1.94 -13.66 9.08
C ILE A 312 1.86 -13.51 10.60
N VAL A 313 1.20 -12.46 11.10
CA VAL A 313 1.07 -12.23 12.55
C VAL A 313 0.28 -13.36 13.22
N ALA A 314 -0.90 -13.69 12.70
CA ALA A 314 -1.74 -14.75 13.25
C ALA A 314 -1.01 -16.10 13.25
N GLY A 315 -0.33 -16.45 12.15
CA GLY A 315 0.42 -17.70 12.02
C GLY A 315 1.64 -17.76 12.94
N ALA A 316 2.35 -16.65 13.11
CA ALA A 316 3.47 -16.57 14.04
C ALA A 316 3.01 -16.77 15.49
N LEU A 317 1.95 -16.09 15.90
CA LEU A 317 1.40 -16.22 17.26
C LEU A 317 0.86 -17.63 17.54
N GLN A 318 0.20 -18.25 16.54
CA GLN A 318 -0.29 -19.64 16.63
C GLN A 318 0.87 -20.63 16.72
N ASP A 319 1.82 -20.58 15.78
CA ASP A 319 2.94 -21.53 15.72
C ASP A 319 3.85 -21.49 16.96
N ARG A 320 3.97 -20.30 17.54
CA ARG A 320 4.75 -20.08 18.78
C ARG A 320 3.95 -20.39 20.05
N GLY A 321 2.72 -20.86 19.94
CA GLY A 321 1.85 -21.12 21.08
C GLY A 321 1.55 -19.88 21.94
N ARG A 322 1.69 -18.68 21.34
CA ARG A 322 1.51 -17.42 22.05
C ARG A 322 0.05 -16.99 22.13
N ALA A 323 -0.75 -17.33 21.13
CA ALA A 323 -2.15 -16.98 21.06
C ALA A 323 -2.99 -18.14 20.52
N THR A 324 -4.28 -18.13 20.89
CA THR A 324 -5.31 -19.04 20.35
C THR A 324 -6.01 -18.32 19.19
N LEU A 325 -6.03 -18.90 18.00
CA LEU A 325 -6.78 -18.37 16.87
C LEU A 325 -8.26 -18.73 17.01
N VAL A 326 -9.12 -17.72 16.93
CA VAL A 326 -10.58 -17.83 17.04
C VAL A 326 -11.21 -17.32 15.76
N GLY A 327 -12.23 -17.98 15.23
CA GLY A 327 -12.96 -17.50 14.06
C GLY A 327 -13.12 -18.51 12.96
N THR A 328 -12.96 -18.08 11.71
CA THR A 328 -13.02 -18.95 10.52
C THR A 328 -11.64 -19.03 9.85
N ARG A 329 -11.51 -20.00 8.92
CA ARG A 329 -10.27 -20.14 8.15
C ARG A 329 -9.93 -18.84 7.42
N THR A 330 -8.65 -18.44 7.43
CA THR A 330 -8.15 -17.24 6.77
C THR A 330 -8.07 -17.39 5.24
N PHE A 331 -7.72 -16.34 4.55
CA PHE A 331 -7.73 -16.25 3.07
C PHE A 331 -6.73 -17.22 2.40
N GLY A 332 -5.51 -17.33 2.93
CA GLY A 332 -4.44 -18.14 2.35
C GLY A 332 -3.63 -17.42 1.27
N LYS A 333 -3.28 -16.16 1.46
CA LYS A 333 -2.30 -15.49 0.59
C LYS A 333 -0.89 -15.83 1.06
N GLY A 334 -0.30 -16.88 0.48
CA GLY A 334 1.04 -17.37 0.84
C GLY A 334 2.17 -16.83 -0.01
N VAL A 335 1.94 -15.78 -0.79
CA VAL A 335 2.93 -15.16 -1.69
C VAL A 335 3.13 -13.68 -1.36
N PHE A 336 4.33 -13.17 -1.65
CA PHE A 336 4.61 -11.74 -1.58
C PHE A 336 4.99 -11.20 -2.96
N GLN A 337 4.71 -9.93 -3.15
CA GLN A 337 5.06 -9.19 -4.34
C GLN A 337 6.28 -8.31 -4.07
N GLU A 338 7.02 -8.06 -5.14
CA GLU A 338 8.06 -7.03 -5.21
C GLU A 338 7.58 -5.93 -6.15
N VAL A 339 7.66 -4.69 -5.68
CA VAL A 339 7.29 -3.52 -6.45
C VAL A 339 8.52 -2.98 -7.17
N ILE A 340 8.50 -2.99 -8.50
CA ILE A 340 9.60 -2.56 -9.36
C ILE A 340 9.16 -1.30 -10.10
N GLU A 341 9.75 -0.17 -9.76
CA GLU A 341 9.45 1.11 -10.45
C GLU A 341 9.99 1.09 -11.89
N LEU A 342 9.19 1.62 -12.80
CA LEU A 342 9.53 1.74 -14.20
C LEU A 342 9.86 3.18 -14.59
N SER A 343 10.66 3.33 -15.65
CA SER A 343 11.11 4.64 -16.14
C SER A 343 9.98 5.60 -16.58
N ASN A 344 8.79 5.07 -16.85
CA ASN A 344 7.60 5.88 -17.15
C ASN A 344 6.89 6.42 -15.89
N GLY A 345 7.40 6.10 -14.68
CA GLY A 345 6.78 6.45 -13.39
C GLY A 345 5.67 5.49 -12.94
N GLY A 346 5.37 4.45 -13.70
CA GLY A 346 4.54 3.32 -13.29
C GLY A 346 5.33 2.28 -12.51
N ALA A 347 4.70 1.16 -12.15
CA ALA A 347 5.38 0.07 -11.46
C ALA A 347 4.81 -1.30 -11.82
N LEU A 348 5.66 -2.31 -11.74
CA LEU A 348 5.27 -3.70 -11.69
C LEU A 348 5.17 -4.14 -10.24
N ASP A 349 4.06 -4.76 -9.87
CA ASP A 349 3.86 -5.44 -8.60
C ASP A 349 3.83 -6.94 -8.90
N ILE A 350 4.96 -7.62 -8.77
CA ILE A 350 5.15 -8.98 -9.29
C ILE A 350 5.38 -9.96 -8.14
N THR A 351 4.68 -11.08 -8.17
CA THR A 351 4.90 -12.17 -7.21
C THR A 351 6.35 -12.67 -7.29
N ALA A 352 7.13 -12.35 -6.27
CA ALA A 352 8.55 -12.64 -6.20
C ALA A 352 8.85 -13.90 -5.38
N GLY A 353 7.95 -14.30 -4.46
CA GLY A 353 8.18 -15.46 -3.61
C GLY A 353 7.02 -15.81 -2.69
N GLN A 354 7.32 -16.64 -1.70
CA GLN A 354 6.36 -17.23 -0.78
C GLN A 354 6.71 -16.93 0.68
N TYR A 355 5.68 -16.89 1.54
CA TYR A 355 5.79 -16.82 2.99
C TYR A 355 5.73 -18.18 3.64
N PHE A 356 6.52 -18.35 4.69
CA PHE A 356 6.50 -19.53 5.55
C PHE A 356 6.38 -19.09 7.01
N THR A 357 5.44 -19.69 7.73
CA THR A 357 5.29 -19.45 9.17
C THR A 357 6.49 -20.01 9.95
N PRO A 358 6.64 -19.74 11.27
CA PRO A 358 7.73 -20.31 12.08
C PRO A 358 7.89 -21.82 11.95
N ASN A 359 6.80 -22.55 11.86
CA ASN A 359 6.79 -24.02 11.68
C ASN A 359 6.95 -24.46 10.20
N GLY A 360 7.30 -23.55 9.29
CA GLY A 360 7.54 -23.84 7.88
C GLY A 360 6.28 -24.08 7.04
N ARG A 361 5.09 -23.73 7.53
CA ARG A 361 3.84 -23.83 6.76
C ARG A 361 3.77 -22.71 5.73
N ASN A 362 3.52 -23.05 4.46
CA ASN A 362 3.15 -22.04 3.47
C ASN A 362 1.66 -21.70 3.60
N LEU A 363 1.32 -20.42 3.63
CA LEU A 363 -0.05 -19.95 3.86
C LEU A 363 -0.96 -20.17 2.64
N GLY A 364 -0.37 -20.15 1.45
CA GLY A 364 -1.09 -20.26 0.17
C GLY A 364 -1.15 -21.66 -0.43
N GLY A 365 -0.46 -22.65 0.15
CA GLY A 365 -0.32 -23.97 -0.45
C GLY A 365 0.62 -23.95 -1.67
N ARG A 366 0.16 -24.38 -2.87
CA ARG A 366 1.00 -24.40 -4.08
C ARG A 366 0.77 -23.18 -4.95
N GLY A 367 1.78 -22.30 -5.01
CA GLY A 367 1.84 -21.18 -5.96
C GLY A 367 0.86 -20.04 -5.65
N VAL A 368 0.41 -19.36 -6.71
CA VAL A 368 -0.40 -18.13 -6.65
C VAL A 368 -1.91 -18.37 -6.48
N LYS A 369 -2.33 -19.61 -6.28
CA LYS A 369 -3.74 -19.94 -6.02
C LYS A 369 -4.09 -19.56 -4.58
N THR A 370 -5.36 -19.18 -4.34
CA THR A 370 -5.91 -19.06 -3.00
C THR A 370 -5.68 -20.38 -2.27
N GLY A 371 -4.92 -20.33 -1.19
CA GLY A 371 -4.47 -21.50 -0.49
C GLY A 371 -5.42 -21.96 0.58
N THR A 372 -4.89 -22.81 1.46
CA THR A 372 -5.67 -23.35 2.56
C THR A 372 -5.88 -22.38 3.71
N GLY A 373 -5.09 -21.28 3.82
CA GLY A 373 -5.11 -20.36 4.94
C GLY A 373 -4.81 -20.98 6.29
N LEU A 374 -4.83 -20.19 7.35
CA LEU A 374 -4.69 -20.66 8.72
C LEU A 374 -6.02 -21.26 9.19
N LYS A 375 -5.96 -22.42 9.82
CA LYS A 375 -7.11 -23.02 10.49
C LYS A 375 -7.19 -22.46 11.91
N PRO A 376 -8.34 -21.90 12.34
CA PRO A 376 -8.50 -21.47 13.73
C PRO A 376 -8.47 -22.66 14.69
N ASP A 377 -7.96 -22.40 15.90
CA ASP A 377 -7.94 -23.39 16.98
C ASP A 377 -9.36 -23.56 17.58
N VAL A 378 -10.10 -22.44 17.63
CA VAL A 378 -11.48 -22.37 18.11
C VAL A 378 -12.37 -21.84 16.99
N PRO A 379 -13.18 -22.66 16.35
CA PRO A 379 -14.13 -22.21 15.34
C PRO A 379 -15.17 -21.27 15.94
N ALA A 380 -15.39 -20.13 15.29
CA ALA A 380 -16.42 -19.16 15.64
C ALA A 380 -16.88 -18.41 14.41
N LYS A 381 -18.17 -18.12 14.32
CA LYS A 381 -18.77 -17.41 13.19
C LYS A 381 -19.96 -16.58 13.68
N ASP A 382 -20.12 -15.40 13.11
CA ASP A 382 -21.29 -14.58 13.38
C ASP A 382 -22.51 -15.13 12.63
N ASP A 383 -23.68 -15.10 13.28
CA ASP A 383 -24.95 -15.38 12.64
C ASP A 383 -25.44 -14.11 11.92
N PRO A 384 -25.56 -14.10 10.58
CA PRO A 384 -25.99 -12.92 9.83
C PRO A 384 -27.43 -12.48 10.17
N LYS A 385 -28.20 -13.32 10.89
CA LYS A 385 -29.56 -13.02 11.32
C LYS A 385 -29.60 -12.22 12.64
N THR A 386 -28.50 -12.13 13.35
CA THR A 386 -28.38 -11.38 14.61
C THR A 386 -27.57 -10.11 14.42
N ARG A 387 -27.65 -9.20 15.39
CA ARG A 387 -26.76 -8.02 15.48
C ARG A 387 -25.60 -8.27 16.47
N ALA A 388 -25.53 -9.47 17.04
CA ALA A 388 -24.53 -9.81 18.02
C ALA A 388 -23.23 -10.18 17.30
N ASP A 389 -22.09 -9.87 17.93
CA ASP A 389 -20.77 -10.30 17.50
C ASP A 389 -20.43 -11.59 18.28
N GLU A 390 -20.92 -12.72 17.76
CA GLU A 390 -20.74 -14.04 18.40
C GLU A 390 -19.27 -14.44 18.40
N ALA A 391 -18.55 -14.21 17.31
CA ALA A 391 -17.15 -14.56 17.20
C ALA A 391 -16.29 -13.76 18.21
N LEU A 392 -16.56 -12.46 18.38
CA LEU A 392 -15.89 -11.68 19.43
C LEU A 392 -16.22 -12.20 20.82
N ARG A 393 -17.45 -12.63 21.07
CA ARG A 393 -17.85 -13.21 22.38
C ARG A 393 -17.06 -14.49 22.68
N VAL A 394 -16.87 -15.35 21.68
CA VAL A 394 -16.02 -16.55 21.79
C VAL A 394 -14.56 -16.16 22.05
N ALA A 395 -14.02 -15.18 21.33
CA ALA A 395 -12.65 -14.72 21.52
C ALA A 395 -12.43 -14.13 22.93
N LEU A 396 -13.39 -13.35 23.47
CA LEU A 396 -13.35 -12.82 24.82
C LEU A 396 -13.33 -13.95 25.89
N ARG A 397 -14.17 -14.99 25.72
CA ARG A 397 -14.17 -16.16 26.61
C ARG A 397 -12.85 -16.93 26.54
N THR A 398 -12.31 -17.11 25.34
CA THR A 398 -11.01 -17.79 25.11
C THR A 398 -9.87 -17.02 25.83
N ALA A 399 -9.77 -15.71 25.60
CA ALA A 399 -8.78 -14.86 26.26
C ALA A 399 -8.99 -14.80 27.78
N GLY A 400 -10.24 -14.73 28.24
CA GLY A 400 -10.58 -14.75 29.67
C GLY A 400 -10.31 -16.09 30.35
N GLY A 401 -10.20 -17.17 29.61
CA GLY A 401 -9.93 -18.52 30.12
C GLY A 401 -11.16 -19.29 30.60
N CYS A 402 -12.37 -18.90 30.13
CA CYS A 402 -13.58 -19.69 30.36
C CYS A 402 -13.68 -20.85 29.36
N ALA A 403 -14.44 -21.88 29.77
CA ALA A 403 -14.83 -22.91 28.81
C ALA A 403 -15.66 -22.31 27.68
N VAL A 404 -15.23 -22.55 26.46
CA VAL A 404 -16.02 -22.24 25.25
C VAL A 404 -16.88 -23.46 24.98
N LYS A 405 -18.20 -23.33 25.09
CA LYS A 405 -19.11 -24.38 24.60
C LYS A 405 -19.00 -24.38 23.08
N SER A 406 -18.56 -25.52 22.54
CA SER A 406 -18.58 -25.81 21.09
C SER A 406 -19.98 -25.78 20.52
#